data_714b7d4c73ebc377e36ea254829820ba
#
_entry.id   714b7d4c73ebc377e36ea254829820ba
#
_cell.length_a   1.000
_cell.length_b   1.000
_cell.length_c   1.000
_cell.angle_alpha   90.00
_cell.angle_beta   90.00
_cell.angle_gamma   90.00
#
_symmetry.space_group_name_H-M   'P 1'
#
loop_
_entity.id
_entity.type
_entity.pdbx_description
1 polymer ?
#
loop_
_entity_poly.entity_id
_entity_poly.type
_entity_poly.pdbx_seq_one_letter_code
_entity_poly.pdbx_strand_id
1 'polypeptide(L)'
;YMLATGTGLAPFMSIIRDPATYEQFEQVVLVHGVRQVNELAYHDYITKDLPAHEFLGEMVAAQLLYYPTVTREAYANTGRVTDLLESGKLTTDMKLPALNPAEDRVMICGSPGMLKDLKQMLEAFISYRVKT
;
A
#
# COMPACT_ATOMS: atom_id res chain seq x y z
N TYR A 1 1.15 -4.59 -4.09
CA TYR A 1 0.50 -3.93 -2.94
C TYR A 1 1.35 -4.12 -1.69
N MET A 2 1.80 -3.02 -1.12
CA MET A 2 2.51 -3.00 0.15
C MET A 2 1.60 -2.33 1.18
N LEU A 3 1.10 -3.13 2.13
CA LEU A 3 0.12 -2.68 3.10
C LEU A 3 0.78 -2.57 4.48
N ALA A 4 0.86 -1.36 5.02
CA ALA A 4 1.56 -1.08 6.25
C ALA A 4 0.70 -0.33 7.26
N THR A 5 0.96 -0.56 8.56
CA THR A 5 0.44 0.28 9.64
C THR A 5 1.59 0.72 10.53
N GLY A 6 1.50 1.95 11.06
CA GLY A 6 2.48 2.48 12.01
C GLY A 6 3.91 2.40 11.50
N THR A 7 4.78 1.80 12.28
CA THR A 7 6.21 1.64 11.96
C THR A 7 6.48 0.56 10.90
N GLY A 8 5.49 -0.21 10.52
CA GLY A 8 5.60 -1.23 9.47
C GLY A 8 5.91 -0.68 8.09
N LEU A 9 5.88 0.64 7.93
CA LEU A 9 6.26 1.29 6.69
C LEU A 9 7.75 1.14 6.35
N ALA A 10 8.62 1.08 7.36
CA ALA A 10 10.07 1.14 7.18
C ALA A 10 10.64 0.11 6.19
N PRO A 11 10.26 -1.19 6.22
CA PRO A 11 10.75 -2.14 5.23
C PRO A 11 10.37 -1.79 3.80
N PHE A 12 9.21 -1.18 3.60
CA PHE A 12 8.74 -0.83 2.26
C PHE A 12 9.46 0.37 1.67
N MET A 13 10.06 1.21 2.51
CA MET A 13 10.86 2.35 2.04
C MET A 13 12.04 1.90 1.18
N SER A 14 12.69 0.78 1.52
CA SER A 14 13.77 0.23 0.71
C SER A 14 13.27 -0.24 -0.66
N ILE A 15 12.08 -0.82 -0.68
CA ILE A 15 11.48 -1.36 -1.91
C ILE A 15 11.12 -0.24 -2.88
N ILE A 16 10.49 0.83 -2.41
CA ILE A 16 10.08 1.93 -3.29
C ILE A 16 11.25 2.77 -3.80
N ARG A 17 12.43 2.62 -3.21
CA ARG A 17 13.65 3.30 -3.66
C ARG A 17 14.52 2.44 -4.57
N ASP A 18 14.13 1.20 -4.81
CA ASP A 18 14.90 0.28 -5.64
C ASP A 18 14.37 0.31 -7.08
N PRO A 19 15.22 0.67 -8.06
CA PRO A 19 14.81 0.68 -9.47
C PRO A 19 14.27 -0.67 -9.96
N ALA A 20 14.79 -1.78 -9.42
CA ALA A 20 14.36 -3.12 -9.80
C ALA A 20 12.86 -3.34 -9.52
N THR A 21 12.30 -2.68 -8.51
CA THR A 21 10.88 -2.76 -8.20
C THR A 21 10.03 -2.28 -9.38
N TYR A 22 10.43 -1.19 -10.00
CA TYR A 22 9.68 -0.57 -11.11
C TYR A 22 9.93 -1.28 -12.44
N GLU A 23 11.02 -2.01 -12.55
CA GLU A 23 11.27 -2.87 -13.70
C GLU A 23 10.42 -4.14 -13.65
N GLN A 24 10.18 -4.65 -12.45
CA GLN A 24 9.46 -5.89 -12.21
C GLN A 24 7.94 -5.73 -12.22
N PHE A 25 7.42 -4.60 -11.76
CA PHE A 25 5.99 -4.36 -11.63
C PHE A 25 5.56 -3.10 -12.37
N GLU A 26 4.43 -3.16 -13.05
CA GLU A 26 3.85 -1.98 -13.73
C GLU A 26 3.31 -0.95 -12.75
N GLN A 27 2.67 -1.43 -11.69
CA GLN A 27 2.07 -0.61 -10.64
C GLN A 27 2.61 -1.04 -9.29
N VAL A 28 3.00 -0.06 -8.49
CA VAL A 28 3.47 -0.26 -7.13
C VAL A 28 2.56 0.54 -6.20
N VAL A 29 1.87 -0.13 -5.31
CA VAL A 29 0.90 0.50 -4.40
C VAL A 29 1.43 0.43 -2.98
N LEU A 30 1.56 1.59 -2.33
CA LEU A 30 1.98 1.70 -0.94
C LEU A 30 0.84 2.29 -0.12
N VAL A 31 0.27 1.50 0.78
CA VAL A 31 -0.79 1.91 1.69
C VAL A 31 -0.22 2.01 3.10
N HIS A 32 -0.39 3.16 3.74
CA HIS A 32 0.09 3.39 5.09
C HIS A 32 -1.06 3.86 5.98
N GLY A 33 -1.49 3.01 6.90
CA GLY A 33 -2.53 3.32 7.87
C GLY A 33 -1.93 3.75 9.20
N VAL A 34 -2.38 4.91 9.70
CA VAL A 34 -1.98 5.46 10.99
C VAL A 34 -3.20 5.98 11.74
N ARG A 35 -3.05 6.27 13.04
CA ARG A 35 -4.13 6.81 13.85
C ARG A 35 -4.28 8.30 13.64
N GLN A 36 -3.18 9.04 13.60
CA GLN A 36 -3.15 10.49 13.49
C GLN A 36 -2.21 10.94 12.37
N VAL A 37 -2.49 12.10 11.80
CA VAL A 37 -1.73 12.65 10.66
C VAL A 37 -0.24 12.80 10.98
N ASN A 38 0.11 13.19 12.22
CA ASN A 38 1.52 13.34 12.60
C ASN A 38 2.30 12.03 12.65
N GLU A 39 1.63 10.91 12.54
CA GLU A 39 2.27 9.59 12.48
C GLU A 39 2.61 9.14 11.05
N LEU A 40 2.26 9.95 10.04
CA LEU A 40 2.60 9.67 8.64
C LEU A 40 4.08 9.96 8.38
N ALA A 41 4.94 9.07 8.86
CA ALA A 41 6.37 9.14 8.63
C ALA A 41 6.68 9.05 7.13
N TYR A 42 7.69 9.77 6.67
CA TYR A 42 8.13 9.77 5.27
C TYR A 42 7.12 10.33 4.26
N HIS A 43 6.01 10.92 4.72
CA HIS A 43 4.99 11.49 3.81
C HIS A 43 5.60 12.47 2.82
N ASP A 44 6.36 13.45 3.30
CA ASP A 44 6.99 14.44 2.43
C ASP A 44 8.06 13.83 1.53
N TYR A 45 8.81 12.87 2.05
CA TYR A 45 9.78 12.14 1.25
C TYR A 45 9.13 11.43 0.07
N ILE A 46 8.04 10.70 0.33
CA ILE A 46 7.35 9.93 -0.70
C ILE A 46 6.66 10.82 -1.72
N THR A 47 6.06 11.93 -1.27
CA THR A 47 5.24 12.79 -2.14
C THR A 47 6.05 13.86 -2.86
N LYS A 48 7.19 14.27 -2.31
CA LYS A 48 7.99 15.39 -2.84
C LYS A 48 9.39 14.98 -3.25
N ASP A 49 10.15 14.40 -2.32
CA ASP A 49 11.58 14.13 -2.55
C ASP A 49 11.79 12.98 -3.54
N LEU A 50 11.07 11.89 -3.39
CA LEU A 50 11.24 10.73 -4.24
C LEU A 50 10.81 10.98 -5.69
N PRO A 51 9.69 11.64 -5.98
CA PRO A 51 9.35 12.02 -7.36
C PRO A 51 10.32 13.01 -7.99
N ALA A 52 11.04 13.77 -7.18
CA ALA A 52 12.05 14.72 -7.64
C ALA A 52 13.44 14.10 -7.78
N HIS A 53 13.60 12.83 -7.44
CA HIS A 53 14.90 12.15 -7.49
C HIS A 53 15.41 12.05 -8.92
N GLU A 54 16.69 12.34 -9.13
CA GLU A 54 17.30 12.42 -10.46
C GLU A 54 17.13 11.15 -11.29
N PHE A 55 17.27 9.97 -10.67
CA PHE A 55 17.23 8.69 -11.37
C PHE A 55 15.91 7.95 -11.22
N LEU A 56 15.22 8.11 -10.06
CA LEU A 56 14.01 7.36 -9.74
C LEU A 56 12.72 8.12 -10.02
N GLY A 57 12.81 9.46 -10.10
CA GLY A 57 11.62 10.31 -10.09
C GLY A 57 10.60 10.00 -11.16
N GLU A 58 11.03 9.75 -12.38
CA GLU A 58 10.12 9.45 -13.49
C GLU A 58 9.37 8.12 -13.28
N MET A 59 10.08 7.09 -12.83
CA MET A 59 9.48 5.78 -12.55
C MET A 59 8.48 5.89 -11.40
N VAL A 60 8.86 6.59 -10.34
CA VAL A 60 8.00 6.81 -9.18
C VAL A 60 6.73 7.55 -9.57
N ALA A 61 6.87 8.65 -10.31
CA ALA A 61 5.71 9.44 -10.75
C ALA A 61 4.75 8.64 -11.63
N ALA A 62 5.29 7.74 -12.46
CA ALA A 62 4.48 6.95 -13.37
C ALA A 62 3.86 5.70 -12.74
N GLN A 63 4.53 5.10 -11.76
CA GLN A 63 4.19 3.75 -11.29
C GLN A 63 3.81 3.63 -9.82
N LEU A 64 4.28 4.54 -8.95
CA LEU A 64 4.00 4.46 -7.51
C LEU A 64 2.69 5.17 -7.17
N LEU A 65 1.79 4.45 -6.53
CA LEU A 65 0.57 4.98 -5.95
C LEU A 65 0.69 4.92 -4.43
N TYR A 66 0.67 6.08 -3.80
CA TYR A 66 0.77 6.20 -2.35
C TYR A 66 -0.60 6.54 -1.76
N TYR A 67 -1.07 5.72 -0.83
CA TYR A 67 -2.38 5.88 -0.20
C TYR A 67 -2.22 5.94 1.33
N PRO A 68 -1.96 7.13 1.89
CA PRO A 68 -1.98 7.31 3.34
C PRO A 68 -3.42 7.37 3.85
N THR A 69 -3.71 6.69 4.95
CA THR A 69 -5.04 6.72 5.58
C THR A 69 -4.93 6.92 7.08
N VAL A 70 -5.87 7.69 7.65
CA VAL A 70 -5.87 8.08 9.07
C VAL A 70 -7.19 7.67 9.70
N THR A 71 -7.13 7.04 10.89
CA THR A 71 -8.33 6.47 11.52
C THR A 71 -8.95 7.34 12.61
N ARG A 72 -8.19 8.26 13.22
CA ARG A 72 -8.64 8.99 14.42
C ARG A 72 -8.70 10.51 14.29
N GLU A 73 -8.54 11.05 13.10
CA GLU A 73 -8.74 12.47 12.85
C GLU A 73 -9.13 12.70 11.39
N ALA A 74 -9.58 13.91 11.07
CA ALA A 74 -9.98 14.23 9.70
C ALA A 74 -8.77 14.22 8.76
N TYR A 75 -8.94 13.60 7.61
CA TYR A 75 -7.92 13.48 6.57
C TYR A 75 -8.59 13.15 5.24
N ALA A 76 -7.88 13.32 4.13
CA ALA A 76 -8.40 13.03 2.79
C ALA A 76 -8.86 11.57 2.66
N ASN A 77 -8.07 10.62 3.17
CA ASN A 77 -8.45 9.23 3.25
C ASN A 77 -8.61 8.82 4.71
N THR A 78 -9.72 8.19 5.04
CA THR A 78 -10.01 7.72 6.40
C THR A 78 -10.42 6.26 6.36
N GLY A 79 -10.10 5.53 7.42
CA GLY A 79 -10.48 4.14 7.56
C GLY A 79 -9.27 3.21 7.76
N ARG A 80 -9.55 2.02 8.29
CA ARG A 80 -8.53 0.99 8.50
C ARG A 80 -8.17 0.34 7.17
N VAL A 81 -6.91 -0.05 7.02
CA VAL A 81 -6.43 -0.72 5.80
C VAL A 81 -7.28 -1.95 5.46
N THR A 82 -7.62 -2.75 6.46
CA THR A 82 -8.48 -3.94 6.29
C THR A 82 -9.84 -3.59 5.73
N ASP A 83 -10.49 -2.56 6.27
CA ASP A 83 -11.83 -2.15 5.83
C ASP A 83 -11.79 -1.56 4.43
N LEU A 84 -10.77 -0.79 4.12
CA LEU A 84 -10.60 -0.19 2.79
C LEU A 84 -10.37 -1.26 1.72
N LEU A 85 -9.60 -2.29 2.04
CA LEU A 85 -9.36 -3.39 1.12
C LEU A 85 -10.61 -4.23 0.92
N GLU A 86 -11.28 -4.60 2.02
CA GLU A 86 -12.47 -5.45 1.98
C GLU A 86 -13.64 -4.80 1.25
N SER A 87 -13.87 -3.52 1.47
CA SER A 87 -14.96 -2.78 0.84
C SER A 87 -14.73 -2.48 -0.64
N GLY A 88 -13.49 -2.61 -1.12
CA GLY A 88 -13.11 -2.23 -2.47
C GLY A 88 -12.85 -0.73 -2.64
N LYS A 89 -12.97 0.06 -1.58
CA LYS A 89 -12.74 1.51 -1.63
C LYS A 89 -11.30 1.83 -2.03
N LEU A 90 -10.33 1.03 -1.55
CA LEU A 90 -8.92 1.24 -1.85
C LEU A 90 -8.65 1.23 -3.36
N THR A 91 -9.08 0.18 -4.04
CA THR A 91 -8.86 0.06 -5.49
C THR A 91 -9.69 1.08 -6.27
N THR A 92 -10.91 1.37 -5.82
CA THR A 92 -11.77 2.37 -6.46
C THR A 92 -11.14 3.77 -6.38
N ASP A 93 -10.63 4.17 -5.21
CA ASP A 93 -10.00 5.48 -5.03
C ASP A 93 -8.76 5.64 -5.90
N MET A 94 -8.00 4.57 -6.09
CA MET A 94 -6.79 4.59 -6.91
C MET A 94 -7.05 4.28 -8.38
N LYS A 95 -8.31 4.08 -8.76
CA LYS A 95 -8.72 3.76 -10.14
C LYS A 95 -8.03 2.50 -10.67
N LEU A 96 -7.88 1.51 -9.81
CA LEU A 96 -7.30 0.21 -10.15
C LEU A 96 -8.40 -0.84 -10.27
N PRO A 97 -8.18 -1.90 -11.07
CA PRO A 97 -9.09 -3.04 -11.07
C PRO A 97 -9.07 -3.75 -9.71
N ALA A 98 -10.08 -4.56 -9.46
CA ALA A 98 -10.16 -5.37 -8.25
C ALA A 98 -8.92 -6.26 -8.11
N LEU A 99 -8.52 -6.52 -6.86
CA LEU A 99 -7.36 -7.35 -6.56
C LEU A 99 -7.48 -8.73 -7.22
N ASN A 100 -6.46 -9.13 -7.98
CA ASN A 100 -6.44 -10.39 -8.72
C ASN A 100 -5.24 -11.24 -8.27
N PRO A 101 -5.46 -12.40 -7.63
CA PRO A 101 -4.35 -13.21 -7.13
C PRO A 101 -3.45 -13.78 -8.22
N ALA A 102 -3.91 -13.83 -9.47
CA ALA A 102 -3.07 -14.28 -10.58
C ALA A 102 -2.03 -13.26 -11.00
N GLU A 103 -2.34 -11.96 -10.86
CA GLU A 103 -1.49 -10.88 -11.34
C GLU A 103 -0.86 -10.04 -10.21
N ASP A 104 -1.57 -9.91 -9.10
CA ASP A 104 -1.14 -9.03 -8.00
C ASP A 104 -0.34 -9.78 -6.95
N ARG A 105 0.57 -9.05 -6.31
CA ARG A 105 1.35 -9.53 -5.17
C ARG A 105 1.11 -8.60 -3.99
N VAL A 106 1.00 -9.16 -2.79
CA VAL A 106 0.69 -8.40 -1.58
C VAL A 106 1.74 -8.69 -0.51
N MET A 107 2.30 -7.61 0.05
CA MET A 107 3.17 -7.67 1.22
C MET A 107 2.51 -6.88 2.35
N ILE A 108 2.57 -7.41 3.56
CA ILE A 108 1.97 -6.79 4.73
C ILE A 108 2.99 -6.67 5.86
N CYS A 109 2.98 -5.51 6.52
CA CYS A 109 3.86 -5.26 7.65
C CYS A 109 3.20 -4.24 8.59
N GLY A 110 3.12 -4.54 9.87
CA GLY A 110 2.49 -3.64 10.83
C GLY A 110 2.01 -4.33 12.08
N SER A 111 0.92 -3.84 12.66
CA SER A 111 0.38 -4.36 13.92
C SER A 111 -0.05 -5.82 13.79
N PRO A 112 0.07 -6.61 14.89
CA PRO A 112 -0.36 -8.02 14.87
C PRO A 112 -1.82 -8.22 14.47
N GLY A 113 -2.71 -7.33 14.88
CA GLY A 113 -4.13 -7.39 14.50
C GLY A 113 -4.34 -7.21 13.02
N MET A 114 -3.69 -6.22 12.42
CA MET A 114 -3.77 -5.98 10.98
C MET A 114 -3.20 -7.14 10.18
N LEU A 115 -2.05 -7.67 10.62
CA LEU A 115 -1.44 -8.84 9.96
C LEU A 115 -2.37 -10.03 9.95
N LYS A 116 -3.00 -10.31 11.10
CA LYS A 116 -3.94 -11.43 11.24
C LYS A 116 -5.15 -11.26 10.33
N ASP A 117 -5.78 -10.09 10.36
CA ASP A 117 -7.00 -9.83 9.60
C ASP A 117 -6.75 -9.87 8.09
N LEU A 118 -5.68 -9.22 7.63
CA LEU A 118 -5.31 -9.23 6.21
C LEU A 118 -4.89 -10.60 5.73
N LYS A 119 -4.15 -11.35 6.56
CA LYS A 119 -3.74 -12.70 6.21
C LYS A 119 -4.95 -13.60 5.99
N GLN A 120 -5.92 -13.58 6.91
CA GLN A 120 -7.15 -14.36 6.77
C GLN A 120 -7.93 -13.98 5.51
N MET A 121 -8.09 -12.69 5.26
CA MET A 121 -8.81 -12.18 4.10
C MET A 121 -8.15 -12.62 2.79
N LEU A 122 -6.83 -12.46 2.69
CA LEU A 122 -6.09 -12.80 1.48
C LEU A 122 -5.97 -14.31 1.26
N GLU A 123 -5.81 -15.10 2.31
CA GLU A 123 -5.78 -16.56 2.21
C GLU A 123 -7.12 -17.11 1.70
N ALA A 124 -8.24 -16.62 2.22
CA ALA A 124 -9.57 -17.01 1.76
C ALA A 124 -9.75 -16.68 0.27
N PHE A 125 -9.29 -15.52 -0.15
CA PHE A 125 -9.34 -15.07 -1.54
C PHE A 125 -8.50 -15.95 -2.47
N ILE A 126 -7.29 -16.27 -2.08
CA ILE A 126 -6.37 -17.13 -2.84
C ILE A 126 -6.89 -18.56 -2.88
N SER A 127 -7.34 -19.10 -1.74
CA SER A 127 -7.88 -20.47 -1.66
C SER A 127 -9.08 -20.68 -2.56
N TYR A 128 -9.94 -19.70 -2.66
CA TYR A 128 -11.10 -19.75 -3.54
C TYR A 128 -10.67 -19.90 -5.01
N ARG A 129 -9.59 -19.22 -5.38
CA ARG A 129 -9.07 -19.28 -6.77
C ARG A 129 -8.29 -20.56 -7.07
N VAL A 130 -7.56 -21.08 -6.09
CA VAL A 130 -6.73 -22.27 -6.29
C VAL A 130 -7.56 -23.55 -6.32
N LYS A 131 -8.72 -23.56 -5.73
CA LYS A 131 -9.64 -24.71 -5.76
C LYS A 131 -10.35 -24.91 -7.09
N THR A 132 -10.22 -23.97 -7.95
CA THR A 132 -10.77 -24.07 -9.31
C THR A 132 -9.70 -24.54 -10.28
#